data_b77fea48e30bedff1cb07d48823e9306
#
_entry.id   b77fea48e30bedff1cb07d48823e9306
#
_cell.length_a   1.000
_cell.length_b   1.000
_cell.length_c   1.000
_cell.angle_alpha   90.00
_cell.angle_beta   90.00
_cell.angle_gamma   90.00
#
_symmetry.space_group_name_H-M   'P 1'
#
loop_
_entity.id
_entity.type
_entity.pdbx_description
1 polymer ?
#
loop_
_entity_poly.entity_id
_entity_poly.type
_entity_poly.pdbx_seq_one_letter_code
_entity_poly.pdbx_strand_id
1 'polypeptide(L)'
;MAGQSSRFPNTRPKWMLTHPSTNRFMVTESILGLNLDFFDQIYFVCLQDHQDKYMFLDGFLRELEDVGLYEKSKVAFLPEKTRSQSETVYQLIKSENIEGFIFIKDSDGFFKCNLDDTKNQVAYFDLNDLDNINARTKSYLQLDVNNVVTNIVEKRVISSTFCVGGYGFEDALEFCDTYEKFKDLSQECYVSHIIFEMMLFGSSFYGTKTTQFKDWGTLTEWNKFKREHKCLFVDIDGTIVTNSSIHFPPYVGTGEPLQGNIDFLNELRDSDKVAIVLTTSRPESMREATIREMKRIGMGFDSLIMGLPHCERIVINDFANSNPYPSCRAINLPRNSDKLREFFE
;
A
#
# COMPACT_ATOMS: atom_id res chain seq x y z
N MET A 1 -5.08 11.47 10.11
CA MET A 1 -3.97 10.73 10.74
C MET A 1 -3.82 11.05 12.24
N ALA A 2 -4.79 11.75 12.79
CA ALA A 2 -4.82 12.20 14.20
C ALA A 2 -5.48 11.19 15.19
N GLY A 3 -5.80 9.98 14.74
CA GLY A 3 -6.41 8.94 15.57
C GLY A 3 -5.39 8.19 16.45
N GLN A 4 -5.91 7.38 17.39
CA GLN A 4 -5.11 6.71 18.43
C GLN A 4 -4.22 5.55 17.94
N SER A 5 -4.36 5.08 16.69
CA SER A 5 -3.63 3.89 16.14
C SER A 5 -3.64 2.66 17.07
N SER A 6 -4.69 2.47 17.87
CA SER A 6 -4.76 1.43 18.91
C SER A 6 -4.59 -0.01 18.40
N ARG A 7 -4.88 -0.23 17.11
CA ARG A 7 -4.69 -1.51 16.42
C ARG A 7 -3.24 -1.80 16.01
N PHE A 8 -2.30 -0.88 16.31
CA PHE A 8 -0.87 -0.99 16.03
C PHE A 8 -0.05 -0.74 17.30
N PRO A 9 -0.13 -1.62 18.30
CA PRO A 9 0.58 -1.45 19.56
C PRO A 9 2.10 -1.50 19.34
N ASN A 10 2.83 -0.67 20.10
CA ASN A 10 4.29 -0.62 20.10
C ASN A 10 4.95 -0.31 18.74
N THR A 11 4.23 0.31 17.82
CA THR A 11 4.74 0.77 16.52
C THR A 11 4.70 2.31 16.43
N ARG A 12 5.31 2.85 15.38
CA ARG A 12 5.03 4.23 14.98
C ARG A 12 3.55 4.37 14.62
N PRO A 13 3.01 5.60 14.56
CA PRO A 13 1.69 5.83 14.01
C PRO A 13 1.53 5.09 12.67
N LYS A 14 0.42 4.35 12.49
CA LYS A 14 0.25 3.43 11.34
C LYS A 14 0.51 4.08 9.99
N TRP A 15 0.10 5.31 9.80
CA TRP A 15 0.29 6.05 8.56
C TRP A 15 1.76 6.32 8.18
N MET A 16 2.69 6.26 9.18
CA MET A 16 4.14 6.36 9.00
C MET A 16 4.81 5.00 8.74
N LEU A 17 4.08 3.90 8.69
CA LEU A 17 4.65 2.62 8.32
C LEU A 17 5.03 2.66 6.84
N THR A 18 6.20 2.12 6.51
CA THR A 18 6.75 2.19 5.16
C THR A 18 6.32 0.99 4.32
N HIS A 19 5.87 1.26 3.11
CA HIS A 19 5.51 0.24 2.13
C HIS A 19 6.74 -0.59 1.75
N PRO A 20 6.65 -1.93 1.74
CA PRO A 20 7.81 -2.81 1.64
C PRO A 20 8.58 -2.71 0.30
N SER A 21 7.93 -2.32 -0.80
CA SER A 21 8.59 -2.23 -2.11
C SER A 21 9.03 -0.81 -2.46
N THR A 22 8.28 0.20 -2.04
CA THR A 22 8.52 1.60 -2.45
C THR A 22 9.23 2.42 -1.40
N ASN A 23 9.28 1.94 -0.14
CA ASN A 23 9.76 2.65 1.04
C ASN A 23 9.00 3.94 1.38
N ARG A 24 7.87 4.22 0.71
CA ARG A 24 7.00 5.36 0.99
C ARG A 24 6.13 5.10 2.21
N PHE A 25 5.67 6.15 2.85
CA PHE A 25 4.71 6.03 3.92
C PHE A 25 3.39 5.41 3.45
N MET A 26 2.74 4.65 4.32
CA MET A 26 1.44 4.04 4.07
C MET A 26 0.41 5.06 3.59
N VAL A 27 0.40 6.27 4.16
CA VAL A 27 -0.52 7.34 3.77
C VAL A 27 -0.31 7.79 2.33
N THR A 28 0.94 7.95 1.90
CA THR A 28 1.27 8.32 0.52
C THR A 28 0.79 7.22 -0.44
N GLU A 29 1.15 5.97 -0.18
CA GLU A 29 0.68 4.84 -0.99
C GLU A 29 -0.85 4.76 -1.04
N SER A 30 -1.54 5.08 0.07
CA SER A 30 -3.00 4.99 0.15
C SER A 30 -3.72 5.89 -0.83
N ILE A 31 -3.13 7.03 -1.21
CA ILE A 31 -3.76 8.03 -2.10
C ILE A 31 -3.37 7.85 -3.59
N LEU A 32 -2.26 7.16 -3.90
CA LEU A 32 -1.77 7.03 -5.27
C LEU A 32 -2.69 6.20 -6.19
N GLY A 33 -3.73 5.57 -5.65
CA GLY A 33 -4.77 4.91 -6.44
C GLY A 33 -5.88 5.85 -6.94
N LEU A 34 -5.88 7.11 -6.53
CA LEU A 34 -6.84 8.11 -6.95
C LEU A 34 -6.31 8.93 -8.13
N ASN A 35 -7.22 9.48 -8.94
CA ASN A 35 -6.88 10.49 -9.95
C ASN A 35 -6.65 11.84 -9.27
N LEU A 36 -5.45 12.01 -8.69
CA LEU A 36 -5.11 13.17 -7.84
C LEU A 36 -5.16 14.51 -8.58
N ASP A 37 -5.15 14.52 -9.90
CA ASP A 37 -5.33 15.74 -10.71
C ASP A 37 -6.74 16.33 -10.61
N PHE A 38 -7.71 15.53 -10.17
CA PHE A 38 -9.07 15.98 -9.89
C PHE A 38 -9.16 17.00 -8.73
N PHE A 39 -8.20 16.97 -7.80
CA PHE A 39 -8.20 17.81 -6.61
C PHE A 39 -7.26 19.00 -6.76
N ASP A 40 -7.71 20.19 -6.33
CA ASP A 40 -6.87 21.39 -6.25
C ASP A 40 -5.87 21.31 -5.10
N GLN A 41 -6.27 20.74 -3.96
CA GLN A 41 -5.46 20.67 -2.74
C GLN A 41 -5.63 19.31 -2.03
N ILE A 42 -4.54 18.80 -1.47
CA ILE A 42 -4.51 17.59 -0.63
C ILE A 42 -4.05 17.98 0.77
N TYR A 43 -4.84 17.64 1.78
CA TYR A 43 -4.51 17.89 3.17
C TYR A 43 -4.12 16.62 3.92
N PHE A 44 -2.95 16.63 4.54
CA PHE A 44 -2.48 15.57 5.43
C PHE A 44 -2.58 16.04 6.88
N VAL A 45 -3.57 15.53 7.61
CA VAL A 45 -3.84 15.96 8.99
C VAL A 45 -3.07 15.11 9.99
N CYS A 46 -2.10 15.69 10.67
CA CYS A 46 -1.21 15.05 11.62
C CYS A 46 -1.41 15.58 13.05
N LEU A 47 -0.88 14.87 14.04
CA LEU A 47 -0.73 15.40 15.39
C LEU A 47 0.61 16.13 15.52
N GLN A 48 0.62 17.25 16.26
CA GLN A 48 1.85 17.95 16.61
C GLN A 48 2.80 17.03 17.40
N ASP A 49 2.28 16.23 18.33
CA ASP A 49 3.05 15.20 19.07
C ASP A 49 3.79 14.21 18.16
N HIS A 50 3.22 13.88 16.99
CA HIS A 50 3.92 13.02 16.02
C HIS A 50 5.13 13.74 15.39
N GLN A 51 5.02 15.03 15.10
CA GLN A 51 6.13 15.83 14.58
C GLN A 51 7.22 15.99 15.66
N ASP A 52 6.83 16.33 16.88
CA ASP A 52 7.77 16.53 17.97
C ASP A 52 8.56 15.26 18.31
N LYS A 53 7.90 14.10 18.24
CA LYS A 53 8.52 12.81 18.57
C LYS A 53 9.34 12.19 17.43
N TYR A 54 8.88 12.32 16.20
CA TYR A 54 9.47 11.59 15.05
C TYR A 54 10.17 12.49 14.04
N MET A 55 9.99 13.82 14.12
CA MET A 55 10.60 14.82 13.21
C MET A 55 10.44 14.42 11.72
N PHE A 56 9.24 13.96 11.35
CA PHE A 56 8.98 13.32 10.08
C PHE A 56 8.80 14.29 8.90
N LEU A 57 8.51 15.57 9.17
CA LEU A 57 7.99 16.51 8.17
C LEU A 57 8.91 16.67 6.96
N ASP A 58 10.21 16.90 7.16
CA ASP A 58 11.16 17.10 6.07
C ASP A 58 11.30 15.86 5.17
N GLY A 59 11.24 14.67 5.78
CA GLY A 59 11.25 13.41 5.04
C GLY A 59 9.97 13.19 4.24
N PHE A 60 8.84 13.53 4.84
CA PHE A 60 7.54 13.41 4.20
C PHE A 60 7.37 14.40 3.03
N LEU A 61 7.80 15.65 3.19
CA LEU A 61 7.75 16.64 2.11
C LEU A 61 8.61 16.23 0.91
N ARG A 62 9.82 15.67 1.14
CA ARG A 62 10.64 15.08 0.07
C ARG A 62 9.95 13.92 -0.63
N GLU A 63 9.30 13.05 0.12
CA GLU A 63 8.53 11.93 -0.44
C GLU A 63 7.38 12.44 -1.32
N LEU A 64 6.68 13.51 -0.90
CA LEU A 64 5.63 14.15 -1.71
C LEU A 64 6.20 14.80 -2.98
N GLU A 65 7.41 15.37 -2.93
CA GLU A 65 8.12 15.89 -4.09
C GLU A 65 8.47 14.76 -5.08
N ASP A 66 9.00 13.63 -4.58
CA ASP A 66 9.35 12.45 -5.39
C ASP A 66 8.15 11.86 -6.15
N VAL A 67 6.94 12.00 -5.61
CA VAL A 67 5.69 11.54 -6.27
C VAL A 67 4.95 12.67 -7.01
N GLY A 68 5.52 13.87 -7.08
CA GLY A 68 4.95 15.01 -7.80
C GLY A 68 3.73 15.66 -7.13
N LEU A 69 3.58 15.51 -5.81
CA LEU A 69 2.43 16.00 -5.06
C LEU A 69 2.74 17.20 -4.15
N TYR A 70 3.99 17.64 -4.07
CA TYR A 70 4.43 18.67 -3.12
C TYR A 70 3.60 19.95 -3.24
N GLU A 71 3.45 20.50 -4.43
CA GLU A 71 2.75 21.76 -4.67
C GLU A 71 1.24 21.71 -4.35
N LYS A 72 0.64 20.53 -4.46
CA LYS A 72 -0.77 20.30 -4.14
C LYS A 72 -1.01 19.94 -2.68
N SER A 73 0.05 19.68 -1.91
CA SER A 73 -0.07 19.09 -0.58
C SER A 73 0.12 20.11 0.53
N LYS A 74 -0.70 20.02 1.56
CA LYS A 74 -0.55 20.77 2.81
C LYS A 74 -0.59 19.83 4.00
N VAL A 75 0.40 19.93 4.88
CA VAL A 75 0.43 19.19 6.14
C VAL A 75 -0.11 20.08 7.24
N ALA A 76 -1.29 19.73 7.78
CA ALA A 76 -1.94 20.43 8.86
C ALA A 76 -1.69 19.69 10.19
N PHE A 77 -1.45 20.45 11.26
CA PHE A 77 -1.17 19.88 12.58
C PHE A 77 -2.30 20.18 13.55
N LEU A 78 -2.79 19.13 14.21
CA LEU A 78 -3.70 19.25 15.33
C LEU A 78 -2.91 19.16 16.65
N PRO A 79 -3.23 19.99 17.64
CA PRO A 79 -2.52 19.98 18.92
C PRO A 79 -2.84 18.74 19.75
N GLU A 80 -4.05 18.19 19.63
CA GLU A 80 -4.54 17.06 20.43
C GLU A 80 -5.16 15.96 19.57
N LYS A 81 -5.21 14.76 20.14
CA LYS A 81 -5.86 13.60 19.53
C LYS A 81 -7.37 13.82 19.43
N THR A 82 -7.91 13.50 18.27
CA THR A 82 -9.35 13.54 18.05
C THR A 82 -10.03 12.25 18.51
N ARG A 83 -11.30 12.34 18.88
CA ARG A 83 -12.15 11.22 19.30
C ARG A 83 -12.52 10.30 18.11
N SER A 84 -12.62 10.90 16.90
CA SER A 84 -13.05 10.22 15.70
C SER A 84 -12.42 10.81 14.43
N GLN A 85 -12.56 10.08 13.31
CA GLN A 85 -12.17 10.60 12.00
C GLN A 85 -12.99 11.84 11.62
N SER A 86 -14.30 11.82 11.86
CA SER A 86 -15.17 12.95 11.55
C SER A 86 -14.75 14.21 12.32
N GLU A 87 -14.31 14.08 13.57
CA GLU A 87 -13.76 15.20 14.34
C GLU A 87 -12.48 15.75 13.72
N THR A 88 -11.58 14.86 13.24
CA THR A 88 -10.35 15.27 12.55
C THR A 88 -10.66 16.11 11.31
N VAL A 89 -11.61 15.66 10.51
CA VAL A 89 -12.03 16.35 9.29
C VAL A 89 -12.71 17.67 9.62
N TYR A 90 -13.62 17.68 10.59
CA TYR A 90 -14.30 18.89 11.06
C TYR A 90 -13.30 19.96 11.52
N GLN A 91 -12.32 19.59 12.36
CA GLN A 91 -11.29 20.53 12.84
C GLN A 91 -10.45 21.08 11.68
N LEU A 92 -10.10 20.26 10.71
CA LEU A 92 -9.37 20.70 9.52
C LEU A 92 -10.18 21.70 8.70
N ILE A 93 -11.44 21.38 8.39
CA ILE A 93 -12.32 22.26 7.60
C ILE A 93 -12.42 23.64 8.27
N LYS A 94 -12.64 23.67 9.59
CA LYS A 94 -12.76 24.92 10.34
C LYS A 94 -11.43 25.69 10.41
N SER A 95 -10.30 25.02 10.61
CA SER A 95 -8.99 25.70 10.74
C SER A 95 -8.47 26.24 9.40
N GLU A 96 -8.76 25.56 8.28
CA GLU A 96 -8.28 25.91 6.95
C GLU A 96 -9.34 26.68 6.14
N ASN A 97 -10.54 26.89 6.67
CA ASN A 97 -11.69 27.51 5.98
C ASN A 97 -11.99 26.82 4.64
N ILE A 98 -12.08 25.49 4.66
CA ILE A 98 -12.35 24.71 3.44
C ILE A 98 -13.83 24.81 3.09
N GLU A 99 -14.12 25.11 1.84
CA GLU A 99 -15.46 25.24 1.27
C GLU A 99 -15.61 24.33 0.03
N GLY A 100 -16.87 24.03 -0.34
CA GLY A 100 -17.20 23.21 -1.51
C GLY A 100 -16.89 21.74 -1.32
N PHE A 101 -16.62 21.05 -2.41
CA PHE A 101 -16.41 19.60 -2.41
C PHE A 101 -15.19 19.16 -1.65
N ILE A 102 -15.36 18.14 -0.80
CA ILE A 102 -14.26 17.43 -0.11
C ILE A 102 -14.32 15.94 -0.37
N PHE A 103 -13.15 15.30 -0.45
CA PHE A 103 -13.03 13.84 -0.47
C PHE A 103 -12.16 13.36 0.69
N ILE A 104 -12.77 12.66 1.63
CA ILE A 104 -12.10 12.08 2.79
C ILE A 104 -11.52 10.74 2.38
N LYS A 105 -10.22 10.51 2.63
CA LYS A 105 -9.54 9.25 2.35
C LYS A 105 -8.90 8.68 3.61
N ASP A 106 -9.22 7.43 3.94
CA ASP A 106 -8.54 6.70 5.01
C ASP A 106 -7.08 6.47 4.65
N SER A 107 -6.20 6.61 5.63
CA SER A 107 -4.75 6.52 5.44
C SER A 107 -4.18 5.09 5.50
N ASP A 108 -5.02 4.08 5.68
CA ASP A 108 -4.64 2.70 5.98
C ASP A 108 -5.26 1.66 5.04
N GLY A 109 -5.53 2.07 3.82
CA GLY A 109 -6.01 1.20 2.77
C GLY A 109 -5.75 1.78 1.39
N PHE A 110 -5.46 0.94 0.42
CA PHE A 110 -5.28 1.32 -0.97
C PHE A 110 -6.47 0.86 -1.80
N PHE A 111 -6.93 1.68 -2.73
CA PHE A 111 -7.84 1.29 -3.80
C PHE A 111 -7.63 2.19 -5.02
N LYS A 112 -7.97 1.69 -6.20
CA LYS A 112 -8.04 2.53 -7.40
C LYS A 112 -9.46 3.04 -7.60
N CYS A 113 -9.57 4.35 -7.77
CA CYS A 113 -10.82 5.04 -8.02
C CYS A 113 -10.56 6.24 -8.93
N ASN A 114 -11.42 6.41 -9.93
CA ASN A 114 -11.42 7.60 -10.76
C ASN A 114 -12.67 8.41 -10.41
N LEU A 115 -12.47 9.57 -9.78
CA LEU A 115 -13.54 10.51 -9.44
C LEU A 115 -13.75 11.43 -10.64
N ASP A 116 -14.97 11.63 -11.05
CA ASP A 116 -15.36 12.42 -12.23
C ASP A 116 -16.43 13.49 -11.94
N ASP A 117 -16.97 13.50 -10.72
CA ASP A 117 -17.92 14.52 -10.29
C ASP A 117 -17.71 14.89 -8.80
N THR A 118 -18.34 15.99 -8.38
CA THR A 118 -18.25 16.56 -7.02
C THR A 118 -19.49 16.28 -6.15
N LYS A 119 -20.28 15.25 -6.51
CA LYS A 119 -21.46 14.86 -5.72
C LYS A 119 -21.08 14.15 -4.42
N ASN A 120 -22.05 14.06 -3.53
CA ASN A 120 -21.95 13.19 -2.37
C ASN A 120 -21.77 11.74 -2.80
N GLN A 121 -20.68 11.08 -2.37
CA GLN A 121 -20.37 9.74 -2.86
C GLN A 121 -19.64 8.88 -1.81
N VAL A 122 -19.75 7.57 -1.93
CA VAL A 122 -19.06 6.60 -1.08
C VAL A 122 -18.32 5.61 -1.96
N ALA A 123 -17.01 5.57 -1.82
CA ALA A 123 -16.17 4.58 -2.48
C ALA A 123 -16.41 3.19 -1.87
N TYR A 124 -16.75 2.20 -2.71
CA TYR A 124 -17.06 0.85 -2.25
C TYR A 124 -16.36 -0.24 -3.06
N PHE A 125 -16.25 -1.41 -2.44
CA PHE A 125 -15.79 -2.64 -3.07
C PHE A 125 -16.79 -3.77 -2.78
N ASP A 126 -16.82 -4.82 -3.63
CA ASP A 126 -17.69 -5.97 -3.44
C ASP A 126 -16.95 -7.11 -2.75
N LEU A 127 -17.56 -7.72 -1.72
CA LEU A 127 -16.99 -8.88 -1.01
C LEU A 127 -16.77 -10.08 -1.93
N ASN A 128 -17.57 -10.22 -2.99
CA ASN A 128 -17.44 -11.31 -3.93
C ASN A 128 -16.16 -11.21 -4.80
N ASP A 129 -15.54 -10.04 -4.84
CA ASP A 129 -14.29 -9.79 -5.57
C ASP A 129 -13.03 -9.99 -4.67
N LEU A 130 -13.19 -10.54 -3.44
CA LEU A 130 -12.11 -10.72 -2.47
C LEU A 130 -12.07 -12.16 -1.91
N ASP A 131 -10.87 -12.74 -1.88
CA ASP A 131 -10.67 -14.08 -1.29
C ASP A 131 -10.77 -14.09 0.24
N ASN A 132 -10.34 -13.02 0.92
CA ASN A 132 -10.32 -12.91 2.37
C ASN A 132 -10.38 -11.46 2.86
N ILE A 133 -11.37 -11.13 3.68
CA ILE A 133 -11.48 -9.84 4.37
C ILE A 133 -12.04 -10.00 5.77
N ASN A 134 -11.63 -9.13 6.70
CA ASN A 134 -12.29 -9.03 8.01
C ASN A 134 -13.59 -8.21 7.89
N ALA A 135 -14.67 -8.90 7.54
CA ALA A 135 -15.98 -8.29 7.30
C ALA A 135 -16.53 -7.50 8.50
N ARG A 136 -16.13 -7.82 9.73
CA ARG A 136 -16.68 -7.20 10.96
C ARG A 136 -16.16 -5.79 11.24
N THR A 137 -15.16 -5.32 10.51
CA THR A 137 -14.51 -4.02 10.76
C THR A 137 -14.89 -2.94 9.74
N LYS A 138 -15.77 -3.26 8.81
CA LYS A 138 -16.14 -2.38 7.68
C LYS A 138 -17.54 -1.81 7.85
N SER A 139 -17.76 -0.62 7.27
CA SER A 139 -19.10 -0.07 7.06
C SER A 139 -19.67 -0.66 5.78
N TYR A 140 -20.94 -1.03 5.79
CA TYR A 140 -21.62 -1.65 4.64
C TYR A 140 -22.66 -0.72 4.06
N LEU A 141 -22.85 -0.74 2.73
CA LEU A 141 -23.88 0.02 2.04
C LEU A 141 -24.85 -0.89 1.27
N GLN A 142 -26.11 -0.43 1.18
CA GLN A 142 -27.05 -0.93 0.20
C GLN A 142 -27.19 0.10 -0.91
N LEU A 143 -27.15 -0.38 -2.14
CA LEU A 143 -27.28 0.45 -3.35
C LEU A 143 -28.54 0.05 -4.09
N ASP A 144 -29.21 1.03 -4.68
CA ASP A 144 -30.27 0.77 -5.66
C ASP A 144 -29.71 0.52 -7.07
N VAL A 145 -30.61 0.35 -8.04
CA VAL A 145 -30.26 0.07 -9.45
C VAL A 145 -29.55 1.24 -10.15
N ASN A 146 -29.60 2.44 -9.57
CA ASN A 146 -28.96 3.66 -10.06
C ASN A 146 -27.68 3.99 -9.28
N ASN A 147 -27.16 3.06 -8.47
CA ASN A 147 -26.04 3.26 -7.54
C ASN A 147 -26.29 4.32 -6.45
N VAL A 148 -27.55 4.64 -6.14
CA VAL A 148 -27.88 5.51 -5.02
C VAL A 148 -27.76 4.71 -3.72
N VAL A 149 -27.09 5.26 -2.72
CA VAL A 149 -26.97 4.65 -1.39
C VAL A 149 -28.32 4.74 -0.69
N THR A 150 -28.94 3.60 -0.42
CA THR A 150 -30.23 3.51 0.28
C THR A 150 -30.06 3.24 1.78
N ASN A 151 -28.92 2.70 2.18
CA ASN A 151 -28.58 2.48 3.58
C ASN A 151 -27.06 2.37 3.76
N ILE A 152 -26.55 2.81 4.91
CA ILE A 152 -25.15 2.65 5.35
C ILE A 152 -25.11 2.28 6.82
N VAL A 153 -24.39 1.19 7.17
CA VAL A 153 -24.34 0.70 8.56
C VAL A 153 -22.91 0.35 8.95
N GLU A 154 -22.45 0.89 10.07
CA GLU A 154 -21.14 0.69 10.64
C GLU A 154 -21.02 -0.72 11.25
N LYS A 155 -19.94 -1.45 10.89
CA LYS A 155 -19.53 -2.75 11.49
C LYS A 155 -20.61 -3.86 11.48
N ARG A 156 -21.57 -3.77 10.59
CA ARG A 156 -22.63 -4.76 10.44
C ARG A 156 -22.86 -5.09 8.98
N VAL A 157 -22.70 -6.36 8.63
CA VAL A 157 -22.94 -6.87 7.26
C VAL A 157 -24.43 -6.79 6.94
N ILE A 158 -24.79 -5.97 5.97
CA ILE A 158 -26.16 -5.79 5.45
C ILE A 158 -26.25 -6.05 3.93
N SER A 159 -25.10 -6.20 3.26
CA SER A 159 -24.97 -6.40 1.82
C SER A 159 -23.62 -7.01 1.48
N SER A 160 -23.33 -7.28 0.21
CA SER A 160 -21.98 -7.63 -0.27
C SER A 160 -21.08 -6.40 -0.49
N THR A 161 -21.62 -5.18 -0.49
CA THR A 161 -20.87 -3.96 -0.73
C THR A 161 -20.44 -3.27 0.55
N PHE A 162 -19.16 -2.92 0.64
CA PHE A 162 -18.59 -2.26 1.82
C PHE A 162 -17.78 -1.03 1.47
N CYS A 163 -17.70 -0.05 2.40
CA CYS A 163 -16.90 1.15 2.25
C CYS A 163 -15.40 0.83 2.34
N VAL A 164 -14.63 1.39 1.42
CA VAL A 164 -13.16 1.21 1.38
C VAL A 164 -12.38 2.38 1.97
N GLY A 165 -13.07 3.30 2.66
CA GLY A 165 -12.45 4.46 3.31
C GLY A 165 -12.24 5.64 2.35
N GLY A 166 -13.16 5.83 1.42
CA GLY A 166 -13.24 7.00 0.55
C GLY A 166 -14.64 7.58 0.58
N TYR A 167 -14.79 8.88 0.93
CA TYR A 167 -16.09 9.53 1.11
C TYR A 167 -16.06 10.95 0.55
N GLY A 168 -16.87 11.21 -0.47
CA GLY A 168 -17.07 12.53 -1.07
C GLY A 168 -18.27 13.24 -0.45
N PHE A 169 -18.12 14.52 -0.17
CA PHE A 169 -19.18 15.43 0.27
C PHE A 169 -19.21 16.63 -0.66
N GLU A 170 -20.38 16.90 -1.22
CA GLU A 170 -20.58 18.02 -2.16
C GLU A 170 -20.26 19.36 -1.51
N ASP A 171 -20.57 19.50 -0.22
CA ASP A 171 -20.30 20.71 0.56
C ASP A 171 -19.68 20.38 1.93
N ALA A 172 -18.46 20.89 2.15
CA ALA A 172 -17.75 20.78 3.42
C ALA A 172 -18.51 21.42 4.60
N LEU A 173 -19.29 22.46 4.35
CA LEU A 173 -20.08 23.12 5.40
C LEU A 173 -21.26 22.26 5.83
N GLU A 174 -21.93 21.57 4.91
CA GLU A 174 -23.00 20.61 5.24
C GLU A 174 -22.47 19.46 6.11
N PHE A 175 -21.28 18.94 5.78
CA PHE A 175 -20.59 17.97 6.65
C PHE A 175 -20.36 18.52 8.06
N CYS A 176 -19.86 19.76 8.17
CA CYS A 176 -19.59 20.40 9.47
C CYS A 176 -20.87 20.61 10.29
N ASP A 177 -21.92 21.10 9.66
CA ASP A 177 -23.22 21.36 10.32
C ASP A 177 -23.84 20.05 10.82
N THR A 178 -23.71 18.98 10.04
CA THR A 178 -24.18 17.65 10.45
C THR A 178 -23.35 17.13 11.61
N TYR A 179 -22.00 17.20 11.52
CA TYR A 179 -21.13 16.79 12.61
C TYR A 179 -21.45 17.52 13.93
N GLU A 180 -21.64 18.86 13.90
CA GLU A 180 -21.97 19.66 15.09
C GLU A 180 -23.27 19.21 15.78
N LYS A 181 -24.27 18.79 15.01
CA LYS A 181 -25.56 18.31 15.54
C LYS A 181 -25.44 16.93 16.21
N PHE A 182 -24.53 16.08 15.71
CA PHE A 182 -24.51 14.65 16.08
C PHE A 182 -23.25 14.22 16.85
N LYS A 183 -22.24 15.07 17.00
CA LYS A 183 -20.94 14.74 17.64
C LYS A 183 -21.05 14.17 19.06
N ASP A 184 -22.11 14.52 19.81
CA ASP A 184 -22.28 14.10 21.17
C ASP A 184 -23.29 12.94 21.37
N LEU A 185 -23.88 12.43 20.28
CA LEU A 185 -24.83 11.31 20.35
C LEU A 185 -24.13 9.94 20.46
N SER A 186 -22.85 9.85 20.11
CA SER A 186 -22.06 8.62 20.23
C SER A 186 -20.66 8.90 20.75
N GLN A 187 -20.04 7.93 21.44
CA GLN A 187 -18.64 8.04 21.89
C GLN A 187 -17.66 8.19 20.71
N GLU A 188 -17.99 7.61 19.56
CA GLU A 188 -17.18 7.66 18.34
C GLU A 188 -18.12 7.94 17.15
N CYS A 189 -18.02 9.14 16.58
CA CYS A 189 -18.79 9.55 15.42
C CYS A 189 -18.02 9.17 14.15
N TYR A 190 -18.40 8.06 13.50
CA TYR A 190 -17.83 7.63 12.22
C TYR A 190 -18.35 8.49 11.06
N VAL A 191 -17.59 8.54 9.95
CA VAL A 191 -18.05 9.22 8.71
C VAL A 191 -19.33 8.59 8.17
N SER A 192 -19.51 7.28 8.32
CA SER A 192 -20.74 6.56 7.96
C SER A 192 -21.97 7.05 8.74
N HIS A 193 -21.80 7.49 9.98
CA HIS A 193 -22.90 8.09 10.76
C HIS A 193 -23.29 9.47 10.20
N ILE A 194 -22.31 10.31 9.83
CA ILE A 194 -22.58 11.60 9.18
C ILE A 194 -23.35 11.41 7.87
N ILE A 195 -22.91 10.48 7.04
CA ILE A 195 -23.58 10.13 5.79
C ILE A 195 -25.04 9.70 6.05
N PHE A 196 -25.25 8.80 7.01
CA PHE A 196 -26.58 8.31 7.37
C PHE A 196 -27.51 9.46 7.81
N GLU A 197 -27.01 10.36 8.66
CA GLU A 197 -27.79 11.50 9.11
C GLU A 197 -28.11 12.49 7.98
N MET A 198 -27.12 12.79 7.11
CA MET A 198 -27.38 13.62 5.92
C MET A 198 -28.45 13.00 5.01
N MET A 199 -28.43 11.67 4.83
CA MET A 199 -29.46 10.96 4.07
C MET A 199 -30.85 11.10 4.70
N LEU A 200 -30.95 11.03 6.04
CA LEU A 200 -32.22 11.27 6.76
C LEU A 200 -32.77 12.69 6.55
N PHE A 201 -31.88 13.67 6.32
CA PHE A 201 -32.26 15.05 6.02
C PHE A 201 -32.44 15.32 4.51
N GLY A 202 -32.35 14.30 3.66
CA GLY A 202 -32.70 14.37 2.24
C GLY A 202 -31.50 14.46 1.27
N SER A 203 -30.25 14.46 1.76
CA SER A 203 -29.08 14.42 0.89
C SER A 203 -28.96 13.03 0.23
N SER A 204 -28.69 12.99 -1.08
CA SER A 204 -28.46 11.75 -1.80
C SER A 204 -26.98 11.46 -1.89
N PHE A 205 -26.59 10.21 -1.61
CA PHE A 205 -25.23 9.71 -1.80
C PHE A 205 -25.19 8.65 -2.91
N TYR A 206 -24.10 8.61 -3.67
CA TYR A 206 -23.91 7.66 -4.77
C TYR A 206 -22.75 6.72 -4.47
N GLY A 207 -22.91 5.45 -4.84
CA GLY A 207 -21.82 4.47 -4.73
C GLY A 207 -20.83 4.61 -5.88
N THR A 208 -19.56 4.79 -5.58
CA THR A 208 -18.45 4.79 -6.57
C THR A 208 -17.67 3.49 -6.45
N LYS A 209 -17.79 2.63 -7.46
CA LYS A 209 -17.12 1.33 -7.47
C LYS A 209 -15.61 1.51 -7.60
N THR A 210 -14.86 0.83 -6.76
CA THR A 210 -13.39 0.85 -6.75
C THR A 210 -12.80 -0.47 -7.24
N THR A 211 -11.52 -0.46 -7.56
CA THR A 211 -10.76 -1.65 -7.94
C THR A 211 -9.48 -1.77 -7.11
N GLN A 212 -8.85 -2.94 -7.11
CA GLN A 212 -7.56 -3.20 -6.48
C GLN A 212 -7.49 -2.83 -4.98
N PHE A 213 -8.54 -3.13 -4.24
CA PHE A 213 -8.57 -2.84 -2.81
C PHE A 213 -7.53 -3.64 -2.02
N LYS A 214 -6.77 -2.96 -1.13
CA LYS A 214 -5.85 -3.54 -0.15
C LYS A 214 -6.12 -2.94 1.23
N ASP A 215 -6.37 -3.79 2.22
CA ASP A 215 -6.61 -3.38 3.60
C ASP A 215 -5.32 -3.46 4.43
N TRP A 216 -4.90 -2.34 5.02
CA TRP A 216 -3.75 -2.23 5.92
C TRP A 216 -4.17 -1.78 7.32
N GLY A 217 -5.46 -1.81 7.62
CA GLY A 217 -6.06 -1.23 8.82
C GLY A 217 -5.72 -1.91 10.14
N THR A 218 -5.11 -3.11 10.13
CA THR A 218 -4.65 -3.82 11.33
C THR A 218 -3.20 -4.29 11.19
N LEU A 219 -2.52 -4.49 12.33
CA LEU A 219 -1.14 -5.01 12.32
C LEU A 219 -1.06 -6.41 11.68
N THR A 220 -2.09 -7.23 11.82
CA THR A 220 -2.18 -8.56 11.20
C THR A 220 -2.20 -8.46 9.67
N GLU A 221 -3.10 -7.63 9.12
CA GLU A 221 -3.20 -7.41 7.67
C GLU A 221 -1.92 -6.77 7.12
N TRP A 222 -1.37 -5.77 7.83
CA TRP A 222 -0.11 -5.16 7.45
C TRP A 222 1.07 -6.15 7.42
N ASN A 223 1.18 -7.02 8.43
CA ASN A 223 2.22 -8.04 8.46
C ASN A 223 2.02 -9.12 7.39
N LYS A 224 0.78 -9.49 7.07
CA LYS A 224 0.46 -10.37 5.94
C LYS A 224 0.94 -9.73 4.63
N PHE A 225 0.55 -8.49 4.40
CA PHE A 225 0.95 -7.70 3.23
C PHE A 225 2.49 -7.62 3.10
N LYS A 226 3.22 -7.30 4.18
CA LYS A 226 4.69 -7.28 4.16
C LYS A 226 5.32 -8.63 3.80
N ARG A 227 4.76 -9.75 4.28
CA ARG A 227 5.28 -11.09 3.99
C ARG A 227 5.16 -11.50 2.53
N GLU A 228 4.22 -10.93 1.80
CA GLU A 228 4.05 -11.17 0.37
C GLU A 228 5.17 -10.50 -0.45
N HIS A 229 5.80 -9.46 0.09
CA HIS A 229 6.88 -8.74 -0.58
C HIS A 229 8.24 -9.34 -0.23
N LYS A 230 9.06 -9.56 -1.23
CA LYS A 230 10.39 -10.17 -1.08
C LYS A 230 11.41 -9.48 -1.99
N CYS A 231 12.66 -9.44 -1.55
CA CYS A 231 13.80 -9.11 -2.39
C CYS A 231 14.67 -10.39 -2.49
N LEU A 232 14.74 -10.95 -3.67
CA LEU A 232 15.48 -12.19 -3.94
C LEU A 232 16.87 -11.87 -4.49
N PHE A 233 17.90 -12.34 -3.81
CA PHE A 233 19.27 -12.37 -4.33
C PHE A 233 19.51 -13.72 -4.97
N VAL A 234 19.56 -13.76 -6.31
CA VAL A 234 19.57 -15.00 -7.09
C VAL A 234 20.90 -15.15 -7.83
N ASP A 235 21.59 -16.27 -7.62
CA ASP A 235 22.79 -16.60 -8.35
C ASP A 235 22.47 -16.98 -9.81
N ILE A 236 23.40 -16.72 -10.73
CA ILE A 236 23.20 -16.98 -12.17
C ILE A 236 23.66 -18.39 -12.54
N ASP A 237 24.95 -18.68 -12.32
CA ASP A 237 25.60 -19.88 -12.84
C ASP A 237 25.34 -21.11 -11.97
N GLY A 238 24.52 -22.03 -12.45
CA GLY A 238 24.01 -23.18 -11.70
C GLY A 238 22.64 -23.02 -11.12
N THR A 239 22.00 -21.81 -11.26
CA THR A 239 20.66 -21.47 -10.75
C THR A 239 19.71 -20.98 -11.85
N ILE A 240 20.16 -20.06 -12.71
CA ILE A 240 19.38 -19.53 -13.86
C ILE A 240 19.81 -20.21 -15.16
N VAL A 241 21.10 -20.40 -15.31
CA VAL A 241 21.69 -21.22 -16.41
C VAL A 241 22.53 -22.32 -15.80
N THR A 242 22.79 -23.39 -16.57
CA THR A 242 23.71 -24.43 -16.14
C THR A 242 25.08 -23.83 -15.84
N ASN A 243 25.77 -24.40 -14.84
CA ASN A 243 27.02 -23.86 -14.35
C ASN A 243 28.04 -23.71 -15.52
N SER A 244 28.61 -22.51 -15.62
CA SER A 244 29.55 -22.13 -16.66
C SER A 244 30.84 -21.52 -16.06
N SER A 245 31.89 -21.42 -16.86
CA SER A 245 33.20 -20.94 -16.46
C SER A 245 33.78 -19.96 -17.49
N ILE A 246 34.63 -19.04 -17.03
CA ILE A 246 35.43 -18.18 -17.92
C ILE A 246 36.69 -18.90 -18.40
N HIS A 247 37.05 -20.04 -17.81
CA HIS A 247 38.32 -20.72 -18.04
C HIS A 247 38.19 -22.03 -18.85
N PHE A 248 37.03 -22.72 -18.77
CA PHE A 248 36.79 -24.01 -19.43
C PHE A 248 35.31 -24.20 -19.74
N PRO A 249 34.96 -25.05 -20.72
CA PRO A 249 33.59 -25.32 -21.12
C PRO A 249 32.74 -25.95 -20.00
N PRO A 250 31.44 -25.65 -19.95
CA PRO A 250 30.75 -24.66 -20.80
C PRO A 250 31.19 -23.25 -20.46
N TYR A 251 31.43 -22.42 -21.47
CA TYR A 251 31.84 -21.05 -21.24
C TYR A 251 30.64 -20.16 -20.86
N VAL A 252 30.92 -19.09 -20.10
CA VAL A 252 29.91 -18.06 -19.76
C VAL A 252 29.23 -17.58 -21.04
N GLY A 253 27.90 -17.53 -21.02
CA GLY A 253 27.06 -17.15 -22.16
C GLY A 253 26.62 -18.32 -23.04
N THR A 254 27.11 -19.53 -22.78
CA THR A 254 26.73 -20.77 -23.51
C THR A 254 25.98 -21.78 -22.64
N GLY A 255 25.67 -21.42 -21.37
CA GLY A 255 24.91 -22.28 -20.47
C GLY A 255 23.48 -22.49 -20.98
N GLU A 256 22.94 -23.69 -20.76
CA GLU A 256 21.54 -23.99 -21.04
C GLU A 256 20.66 -23.33 -19.98
N PRO A 257 19.53 -22.74 -20.38
CA PRO A 257 18.60 -22.13 -19.41
C PRO A 257 17.94 -23.18 -18.52
N LEU A 258 17.84 -22.90 -17.21
CA LEU A 258 17.04 -23.67 -16.26
C LEU A 258 15.63 -23.10 -16.27
N GLN A 259 14.82 -23.52 -17.24
CA GLN A 259 13.59 -22.85 -17.63
C GLN A 259 12.56 -22.84 -16.51
N GLY A 260 12.42 -23.91 -15.72
CA GLY A 260 11.47 -23.95 -14.59
C GLY A 260 11.78 -22.91 -13.51
N ASN A 261 13.07 -22.65 -13.25
CA ASN A 261 13.49 -21.58 -12.33
C ASN A 261 13.20 -20.20 -12.91
N ILE A 262 13.47 -19.99 -14.20
CA ILE A 262 13.22 -18.73 -14.91
C ILE A 262 11.73 -18.40 -14.90
N ASP A 263 10.90 -19.36 -15.29
CA ASP A 263 9.44 -19.17 -15.34
C ASP A 263 8.87 -18.86 -13.96
N PHE A 264 9.32 -19.57 -12.93
CA PHE A 264 8.89 -19.33 -11.56
C PHE A 264 9.32 -17.95 -11.04
N LEU A 265 10.55 -17.52 -11.29
CA LEU A 265 11.04 -16.21 -10.86
C LEU A 265 10.30 -15.07 -11.59
N ASN A 266 10.05 -15.23 -12.89
CA ASN A 266 9.24 -14.26 -13.65
C ASN A 266 7.81 -14.18 -13.13
N GLU A 267 7.16 -15.31 -12.83
CA GLU A 267 5.83 -15.35 -12.20
C GLU A 267 5.80 -14.56 -10.87
N LEU A 268 6.82 -14.76 -10.02
CA LEU A 268 6.94 -14.01 -8.77
C LEU A 268 7.13 -12.51 -9.03
N ARG A 269 7.96 -12.12 -9.99
CA ARG A 269 8.24 -10.73 -10.33
C ARG A 269 7.01 -10.03 -10.91
N ASP A 270 6.25 -10.70 -11.77
CA ASP A 270 5.03 -10.17 -12.40
C ASP A 270 3.91 -9.90 -11.38
N SER A 271 4.02 -10.42 -10.16
CA SER A 271 3.11 -10.09 -9.07
C SER A 271 3.28 -8.67 -8.50
N ASP A 272 4.29 -7.92 -8.92
CA ASP A 272 4.71 -6.60 -8.38
C ASP A 272 5.08 -6.62 -6.87
N LYS A 273 5.26 -7.82 -6.29
CA LYS A 273 5.56 -8.01 -4.87
C LYS A 273 6.98 -8.52 -4.63
N VAL A 274 7.69 -8.89 -5.69
CA VAL A 274 9.01 -9.51 -5.60
C VAL A 274 10.00 -8.78 -6.49
N ALA A 275 11.05 -8.24 -5.87
CA ALA A 275 12.20 -7.69 -6.57
C ALA A 275 13.27 -8.77 -6.74
N ILE A 276 13.91 -8.84 -7.91
CA ILE A 276 14.97 -9.81 -8.22
C ILE A 276 16.29 -9.10 -8.44
N VAL A 277 17.26 -9.40 -7.58
CA VAL A 277 18.65 -8.96 -7.70
C VAL A 277 19.48 -10.15 -8.14
N LEU A 278 19.91 -10.18 -9.41
CA LEU A 278 20.83 -11.19 -9.88
C LEU A 278 22.24 -10.95 -9.29
N THR A 279 22.88 -12.02 -8.86
CA THR A 279 24.23 -11.98 -8.28
C THR A 279 25.14 -12.98 -8.96
N THR A 280 26.40 -12.63 -9.24
CA THR A 280 27.32 -13.55 -9.91
C THR A 280 28.79 -13.23 -9.63
N SER A 281 29.64 -14.25 -9.70
CA SER A 281 31.10 -14.11 -9.70
C SER A 281 31.67 -13.71 -11.08
N ARG A 282 30.85 -13.63 -12.12
CA ARG A 282 31.29 -13.16 -13.44
C ARG A 282 31.90 -11.75 -13.31
N PRO A 283 33.06 -11.48 -13.93
CA PRO A 283 33.69 -10.17 -13.79
C PRO A 283 32.85 -9.05 -14.41
N GLU A 284 33.02 -7.85 -13.88
CA GLU A 284 32.27 -6.66 -14.30
C GLU A 284 32.42 -6.37 -15.82
N SER A 285 33.56 -6.72 -16.42
CA SER A 285 33.80 -6.63 -17.88
C SER A 285 32.82 -7.45 -18.73
N MET A 286 32.11 -8.40 -18.13
CA MET A 286 31.11 -9.23 -18.81
C MET A 286 29.66 -8.73 -18.60
N ARG A 287 29.43 -7.57 -18.00
CA ARG A 287 28.10 -7.05 -17.68
C ARG A 287 27.17 -7.04 -18.90
N GLU A 288 27.61 -6.41 -19.98
CA GLU A 288 26.81 -6.31 -21.21
C GLU A 288 26.47 -7.69 -21.81
N ALA A 289 27.44 -8.62 -21.78
CA ALA A 289 27.22 -9.98 -22.26
C ALA A 289 26.22 -10.74 -21.39
N THR A 290 26.33 -10.59 -20.07
CA THR A 290 25.40 -11.20 -19.11
C THR A 290 23.98 -10.64 -19.25
N ILE A 291 23.81 -9.32 -19.40
CA ILE A 291 22.51 -8.70 -19.66
C ILE A 291 21.89 -9.24 -20.95
N ARG A 292 22.67 -9.33 -22.03
CA ARG A 292 22.18 -9.91 -23.30
C ARG A 292 21.77 -11.37 -23.15
N GLU A 293 22.52 -12.16 -22.37
CA GLU A 293 22.16 -13.54 -22.08
C GLU A 293 20.85 -13.66 -21.33
N MET A 294 20.66 -12.89 -20.22
CA MET A 294 19.42 -12.88 -19.44
C MET A 294 18.24 -12.48 -20.34
N LYS A 295 18.39 -11.46 -21.17
CA LYS A 295 17.37 -11.04 -22.13
C LYS A 295 17.04 -12.15 -23.15
N ARG A 296 18.05 -12.84 -23.67
CA ARG A 296 17.88 -13.94 -24.64
C ARG A 296 17.07 -15.10 -24.06
N ILE A 297 17.30 -15.45 -22.79
CA ILE A 297 16.60 -16.57 -22.12
C ILE A 297 15.28 -16.12 -21.43
N GLY A 298 14.89 -14.85 -21.55
CA GLY A 298 13.65 -14.32 -20.99
C GLY A 298 13.66 -14.12 -19.48
N MET A 299 14.84 -14.03 -18.84
CA MET A 299 14.94 -13.78 -17.39
C MET A 299 14.78 -12.30 -17.06
N GLY A 300 13.67 -11.92 -16.38
CA GLY A 300 13.43 -10.58 -15.84
C GLY A 300 14.16 -10.36 -14.51
N PHE A 301 14.74 -9.16 -14.31
CA PHE A 301 15.40 -8.78 -13.06
C PHE A 301 15.38 -7.25 -12.87
N ASP A 302 15.57 -6.80 -11.62
CA ASP A 302 15.52 -5.39 -11.24
C ASP A 302 16.92 -4.80 -11.02
N SER A 303 17.88 -5.65 -10.62
CA SER A 303 19.27 -5.25 -10.41
C SER A 303 20.23 -6.40 -10.68
N LEU A 304 21.50 -6.07 -10.95
CA LEU A 304 22.55 -7.03 -11.22
C LEU A 304 23.84 -6.66 -10.49
N ILE A 305 24.32 -7.55 -9.62
CA ILE A 305 25.58 -7.42 -8.87
C ILE A 305 26.58 -8.43 -9.44
N MET A 306 27.69 -7.93 -9.96
CA MET A 306 28.73 -8.72 -10.60
C MET A 306 30.08 -8.64 -9.87
N GLY A 307 31.02 -9.47 -10.23
CA GLY A 307 32.37 -9.47 -9.67
C GLY A 307 32.45 -9.95 -8.22
N LEU A 308 31.45 -10.68 -7.73
CA LEU A 308 31.47 -11.22 -6.38
C LEU A 308 32.59 -12.27 -6.25
N PRO A 309 33.29 -12.31 -5.10
CA PRO A 309 34.24 -13.39 -4.82
C PRO A 309 33.58 -14.77 -4.91
N HIS A 310 34.32 -15.75 -5.40
CA HIS A 310 33.85 -17.14 -5.44
C HIS A 310 34.10 -17.83 -4.09
N CYS A 311 33.29 -17.46 -3.09
CA CYS A 311 33.35 -17.97 -1.73
C CYS A 311 31.96 -18.09 -1.12
N GLU A 312 31.90 -18.55 0.11
CA GLU A 312 30.64 -18.56 0.88
C GLU A 312 30.01 -17.16 0.94
N ARG A 313 28.70 -17.09 0.72
CA ARG A 313 27.90 -15.86 0.80
C ARG A 313 27.15 -15.82 2.13
N ILE A 314 27.38 -14.77 2.89
CA ILE A 314 26.73 -14.52 4.18
C ILE A 314 25.91 -13.25 4.04
N VAL A 315 24.61 -13.33 4.35
CA VAL A 315 23.73 -12.16 4.44
C VAL A 315 23.62 -11.78 5.93
N ILE A 316 24.00 -10.55 6.25
CA ILE A 316 23.87 -9.99 7.58
C ILE A 316 22.76 -8.96 7.53
N ASN A 317 21.70 -9.15 8.33
CA ASN A 317 20.58 -8.23 8.42
C ASN A 317 20.17 -8.06 9.89
N ASP A 318 19.49 -6.96 10.21
CA ASP A 318 18.99 -6.72 11.55
C ASP A 318 17.75 -7.57 11.88
N PHE A 319 17.47 -7.69 13.15
CA PHE A 319 16.22 -8.25 13.66
C PHE A 319 15.60 -7.28 14.67
N ALA A 320 14.30 -7.00 14.52
CA ALA A 320 13.55 -6.21 15.47
C ALA A 320 12.36 -6.99 16.04
N ASN A 321 12.10 -6.87 17.33
CA ASN A 321 10.93 -7.51 17.98
C ASN A 321 9.59 -7.07 17.39
N SER A 322 9.54 -5.91 16.73
CA SER A 322 8.38 -5.44 15.98
C SER A 322 8.19 -6.16 14.64
N ASN A 323 9.15 -6.99 14.23
CA ASN A 323 9.10 -7.77 13.00
C ASN A 323 8.98 -9.26 13.35
N PRO A 324 7.79 -9.87 13.31
CA PRO A 324 7.53 -11.21 13.87
C PRO A 324 8.05 -12.36 13.00
N TYR A 325 8.82 -12.09 11.96
CA TYR A 325 9.40 -13.07 11.06
C TYR A 325 10.88 -12.73 10.75
N PRO A 326 11.69 -13.73 10.36
CA PRO A 326 13.08 -13.48 9.98
C PRO A 326 13.16 -12.46 8.83
N SER A 327 14.11 -11.52 8.92
CA SER A 327 14.33 -10.52 7.88
C SER A 327 15.11 -11.06 6.68
N CYS A 328 15.73 -12.24 6.80
CA CYS A 328 16.36 -12.96 5.68
C CYS A 328 16.22 -14.48 5.83
N ARG A 329 16.29 -15.17 4.69
CA ARG A 329 16.31 -16.64 4.57
C ARG A 329 17.27 -17.02 3.45
N ALA A 330 18.03 -18.09 3.63
CA ALA A 330 18.89 -18.67 2.58
C ALA A 330 18.26 -19.95 2.00
N ILE A 331 18.33 -20.11 0.68
CA ILE A 331 18.00 -21.34 -0.05
C ILE A 331 19.26 -21.80 -0.73
N ASN A 332 19.71 -23.03 -0.44
CA ASN A 332 20.82 -23.68 -1.12
C ASN A 332 20.25 -24.69 -2.13
N LEU A 333 20.07 -24.24 -3.36
CA LEU A 333 19.58 -25.07 -4.44
C LEU A 333 20.72 -25.99 -4.94
N PRO A 334 20.50 -27.29 -5.17
CA PRO A 334 21.50 -28.13 -5.81
C PRO A 334 21.90 -27.56 -7.17
N ARG A 335 23.20 -27.56 -7.48
CA ARG A 335 23.74 -26.99 -8.73
C ARG A 335 23.04 -27.58 -9.96
N ASN A 336 22.63 -26.75 -10.89
CA ASN A 336 21.89 -27.07 -12.09
C ASN A 336 20.51 -27.69 -11.85
N SER A 337 19.95 -27.57 -10.67
CA SER A 337 18.57 -27.99 -10.37
C SER A 337 17.57 -27.00 -10.92
N ASP A 338 16.54 -27.50 -11.60
CA ASP A 338 15.42 -26.73 -12.13
C ASP A 338 14.16 -26.78 -11.21
N LYS A 339 14.39 -26.89 -9.90
CA LYS A 339 13.34 -27.16 -8.89
C LYS A 339 13.23 -26.08 -7.82
N LEU A 340 13.53 -24.82 -8.17
CA LEU A 340 13.50 -23.71 -7.21
C LEU A 340 12.13 -23.54 -6.56
N ARG A 341 11.03 -23.76 -7.28
CA ARG A 341 9.66 -23.65 -6.80
C ARG A 341 9.41 -24.48 -5.54
N GLU A 342 9.95 -25.71 -5.45
CA GLU A 342 9.78 -26.63 -4.33
C GLU A 342 10.28 -26.07 -2.98
N PHE A 343 11.15 -25.04 -2.99
CA PHE A 343 11.68 -24.37 -1.79
C PHE A 343 10.83 -23.17 -1.31
N PHE A 344 9.80 -22.80 -2.06
CA PHE A 344 8.89 -21.70 -1.72
C PHE A 344 7.53 -22.19 -1.21
N GLU A 345 7.21 -23.44 -1.40
CA GLU A 345 6.05 -24.13 -0.79
C GLU A 345 6.37 -24.49 0.68
#